data_a1557fe631eac4f8031f73062f3f5518
#
_entry.id   a1557fe631eac4f8031f73062f3f5518
#
_cell.length_a   1.000
_cell.length_b   1.000
_cell.length_c   1.000
_cell.angle_alpha   90.00
_cell.angle_beta   90.00
_cell.angle_gamma   90.00
#
_symmetry.space_group_name_H-M   'P 1'
#
loop_
_entity.id
_entity.type
_entity.pdbx_description
1 polymer ?
#
loop_
_entity_poly.entity_id
_entity_poly.type
_entity_poly.pdbx_seq_one_letter_code
_entity_poly.pdbx_strand_id
1 'polypeptide(L)'
;MLRAVAALVINIINIYCVKGYSMKKIRIFLAFVLTVSLFTATACTSQTGESSSAADSQSVSQSQENSGSSSESEADSSQTAKPVTDYTTYVSNTVISTGNNFCIEEVENITYRAYLPVEEYGEFEYKFFFTNTVDSTYSKGKIAYVGKSGGSYTVSNATVADGGTGVEDEITNRTPVTFGGETKKDVKPDESYTSDTVTINIPEGHYLVWEWTVSGKGIPCTKMSTLTSTTSSSDGTQFNYCDEIPLPQLIGAKRNVKHTLAAIGDSITQGCQTEFMKYEFWASKISTQLGSDVAFFNCGLGWARASDAVANESWLSRVSEYDTVIVAFGTNDIVSGKYWGKKSTAEEIEGYLDTIVSYLTEKGCDVILFNAPPQDFKETNEGIRTALNEKIPAIAEKYEAKFFDFSALLSTEAEPEKAVYGGHPNGEGGTVVADAFVKQFGSMFE
;
A
#
# COMPACT_ATOMS: atom_id res chain seq x y z
N MET A 1 -8.28 31.49 22.83
CA MET A 1 -9.17 30.47 22.23
C MET A 1 -8.69 29.04 22.47
N LEU A 2 -7.48 28.65 22.09
CA LEU A 2 -6.94 27.28 22.30
C LEU A 2 -6.97 26.79 23.76
N ARG A 3 -6.63 27.65 24.76
CA ARG A 3 -6.65 27.28 26.18
C ARG A 3 -8.06 27.02 26.71
N ALA A 4 -9.07 27.72 26.20
CA ALA A 4 -10.46 27.50 26.58
C ALA A 4 -11.02 26.15 25.99
N VAL A 5 -10.63 25.84 24.77
CA VAL A 5 -10.99 24.56 24.13
C VAL A 5 -10.33 23.39 24.83
N ALA A 6 -9.06 23.50 25.20
CA ALA A 6 -8.37 22.44 25.96
C ALA A 6 -9.00 22.20 27.34
N ALA A 7 -9.37 23.26 28.07
CA ALA A 7 -10.05 23.14 29.36
C ALA A 7 -11.45 22.49 29.23
N LEU A 8 -12.18 22.80 28.15
CA LEU A 8 -13.48 22.20 27.87
C LEU A 8 -13.36 20.70 27.55
N VAL A 9 -12.37 20.32 26.77
CA VAL A 9 -12.09 18.90 26.41
C VAL A 9 -11.72 18.11 27.65
N ILE A 10 -10.87 18.63 28.53
CA ILE A 10 -10.49 17.97 29.79
C ILE A 10 -11.70 17.80 30.73
N ASN A 11 -12.56 18.80 30.84
CA ASN A 11 -13.78 18.69 31.65
C ASN A 11 -14.77 17.67 31.09
N ILE A 12 -14.92 17.61 29.77
CA ILE A 12 -15.78 16.59 29.12
C ILE A 12 -15.24 15.19 29.39
N ILE A 13 -13.94 14.96 29.23
CA ILE A 13 -13.31 13.65 29.51
C ILE A 13 -13.55 13.25 30.97
N ASN A 14 -13.37 14.16 31.94
CA ASN A 14 -13.60 13.87 33.35
C ASN A 14 -15.06 13.51 33.64
N ILE A 15 -16.04 14.20 33.05
CA ILE A 15 -17.47 13.91 33.22
C ILE A 15 -17.82 12.51 32.68
N TYR A 16 -17.24 12.10 31.56
CA TYR A 16 -17.50 10.79 30.96
C TYR A 16 -16.79 9.66 31.73
N CYS A 17 -15.58 9.88 32.25
CA CYS A 17 -14.89 8.91 33.10
C CYS A 17 -15.64 8.67 34.44
N VAL A 18 -16.18 9.71 35.05
CA VAL A 18 -16.96 9.60 36.30
C VAL A 18 -18.30 8.83 36.08
N LYS A 19 -18.86 8.89 34.86
CA LYS A 19 -20.11 8.19 34.52
C LYS A 19 -19.93 6.78 33.97
N GLY A 20 -18.71 6.23 33.95
CA GLY A 20 -18.45 4.84 33.54
C GLY A 20 -18.74 4.52 32.07
N TYR A 21 -18.69 5.51 31.18
CA TYR A 21 -18.84 5.27 29.75
C TYR A 21 -17.58 4.64 29.13
N SER A 22 -17.80 3.64 28.28
CA SER A 22 -16.72 2.96 27.55
C SER A 22 -15.88 3.96 26.73
N MET A 23 -14.56 3.78 26.72
CA MET A 23 -13.60 4.58 25.94
C MET A 23 -13.98 4.68 24.44
N LYS A 24 -14.67 3.69 23.92
CA LYS A 24 -15.18 3.68 22.52
C LYS A 24 -16.18 4.81 22.25
N LYS A 25 -17.07 5.10 23.19
CA LYS A 25 -18.05 6.21 23.08
C LYS A 25 -17.40 7.58 23.22
N ILE A 26 -16.33 7.69 24.01
CA ILE A 26 -15.57 8.94 24.18
C ILE A 26 -14.81 9.29 22.89
N ARG A 27 -14.23 8.31 22.19
CA ARG A 27 -13.54 8.53 20.90
C ARG A 27 -14.47 9.00 19.79
N ILE A 28 -15.66 8.46 19.70
CA ILE A 28 -16.67 8.87 18.70
C ILE A 28 -17.10 10.31 18.95
N PHE A 29 -17.32 10.72 20.21
CA PHE A 29 -17.72 12.07 20.56
C PHE A 29 -16.62 13.12 20.31
N LEU A 30 -15.35 12.76 20.63
CA LEU A 30 -14.20 13.62 20.34
C LEU A 30 -13.97 13.81 18.83
N ALA A 31 -14.16 12.78 18.01
CA ALA A 31 -14.10 12.87 16.55
C ALA A 31 -15.18 13.81 16.01
N PHE A 32 -16.40 13.77 16.57
CA PHE A 32 -17.50 14.62 16.14
C PHE A 32 -17.30 16.11 16.53
N VAL A 33 -16.74 16.38 17.71
CA VAL A 33 -16.44 17.75 18.16
C VAL A 33 -15.30 18.38 17.36
N LEU A 34 -14.28 17.60 16.99
CA LEU A 34 -13.18 18.09 16.14
C LEU A 34 -13.65 18.38 14.70
N THR A 35 -14.56 17.59 14.14
CA THR A 35 -15.11 17.83 12.80
C THR A 35 -15.98 19.09 12.74
N VAL A 36 -16.77 19.36 13.74
CA VAL A 36 -17.62 20.57 13.81
C VAL A 36 -16.78 21.83 14.02
N SER A 37 -15.67 21.75 14.76
CA SER A 37 -14.79 22.91 15.01
C SER A 37 -13.96 23.33 13.78
N LEU A 38 -13.72 22.44 12.83
CA LEU A 38 -13.02 22.77 11.57
C LEU A 38 -13.93 23.42 10.52
N PHE A 39 -15.26 23.23 10.62
CA PHE A 39 -16.21 23.81 9.65
C PHE A 39 -16.58 25.28 9.97
N THR A 40 -16.29 25.79 11.16
CA THR A 40 -16.62 27.18 11.55
C THR A 40 -15.50 28.20 11.34
N ALA A 41 -14.32 27.76 10.90
CA ALA A 41 -13.17 28.65 10.70
C ALA A 41 -12.98 29.18 9.26
N THR A 42 -13.86 28.80 8.30
CA THR A 42 -13.67 29.11 6.87
C THR A 42 -14.72 30.08 6.30
N ALA A 43 -15.35 30.89 7.13
CA ALA A 43 -16.28 31.90 6.67
C ALA A 43 -15.87 33.27 7.21
N CYS A 44 -14.91 33.94 6.58
CA CYS A 44 -14.76 35.41 6.49
C CYS A 44 -13.48 35.73 5.73
N THR A 45 -13.59 36.06 4.47
CA THR A 45 -13.11 37.32 3.83
C THR A 45 -13.38 37.20 2.33
N SER A 46 -14.28 38.04 1.90
CA SER A 46 -14.58 38.32 0.49
C SER A 46 -14.12 39.73 0.16
N GLN A 47 -13.96 39.98 -1.14
CA GLN A 47 -13.84 41.23 -1.89
C GLN A 47 -12.41 41.77 -2.05
N THR A 48 -11.93 42.20 -3.19
CA THR A 48 -12.46 42.75 -4.44
C THR A 48 -11.32 42.87 -5.46
N GLY A 49 -11.62 42.93 -6.74
CA GLY A 49 -10.74 43.57 -7.71
C GLY A 49 -10.80 42.97 -9.12
N GLU A 50 -11.66 43.52 -9.95
CA GLU A 50 -11.74 43.34 -11.41
C GLU A 50 -10.51 43.95 -12.15
N SER A 51 -10.15 43.35 -13.30
CA SER A 51 -10.21 43.89 -14.66
C SER A 51 -9.32 43.08 -15.60
N SER A 52 -9.87 42.47 -16.61
CA SER A 52 -10.01 42.80 -18.04
C SER A 52 -8.71 42.91 -18.83
N SER A 53 -8.55 42.11 -19.82
CA SER A 53 -8.56 42.22 -21.30
C SER A 53 -7.64 41.19 -21.93
N ALA A 54 -8.15 40.32 -22.76
CA ALA A 54 -8.50 40.37 -24.15
C ALA A 54 -7.30 40.23 -25.13
N ALA A 55 -7.42 39.15 -25.94
CA ALA A 55 -7.03 39.02 -27.36
C ALA A 55 -5.52 39.00 -27.66
N ASP A 56 -4.98 38.26 -28.54
CA ASP A 56 -5.43 37.82 -29.87
C ASP A 56 -4.52 36.73 -30.45
N SER A 57 -5.05 35.94 -31.25
CA SER A 57 -4.82 35.01 -32.30
C SER A 57 -3.55 35.10 -33.17
N GLN A 58 -3.38 33.97 -33.85
CA GLN A 58 -2.82 33.66 -35.17
C GLN A 58 -1.48 32.93 -35.19
N SER A 59 -1.39 31.75 -35.60
CA SER A 59 -1.67 30.96 -36.83
C SER A 59 -0.47 30.84 -37.78
N VAL A 60 -0.28 29.59 -38.30
CA VAL A 60 0.24 29.22 -39.64
C VAL A 60 1.76 29.28 -39.82
N SER A 61 2.43 28.36 -40.41
CA SER A 61 2.25 27.19 -41.31
C SER A 61 3.60 26.51 -41.59
N GLN A 62 3.51 25.20 -41.81
CA GLN A 62 4.08 24.42 -42.95
C GLN A 62 5.41 24.87 -43.58
N SER A 63 6.33 23.97 -43.74
CA SER A 63 6.61 22.95 -44.74
C SER A 63 8.09 22.76 -44.96
N GLN A 64 8.47 21.64 -45.18
CA GLN A 64 8.94 20.78 -46.28
C GLN A 64 10.37 20.28 -46.15
N GLU A 65 10.40 18.97 -46.30
CA GLU A 65 11.38 18.04 -46.88
C GLU A 65 12.73 18.58 -47.39
N ASN A 66 13.82 17.91 -47.07
CA ASN A 66 14.53 17.10 -48.09
C ASN A 66 15.65 16.22 -47.54
N SER A 67 15.55 14.96 -47.90
CA SER A 67 16.54 13.96 -48.34
C SER A 67 18.02 14.04 -47.95
N GLY A 68 18.44 12.91 -47.35
CA GLY A 68 19.57 12.13 -47.85
C GLY A 68 20.93 12.35 -47.22
N SER A 69 21.35 11.39 -46.44
CA SER A 69 22.63 10.68 -46.65
C SER A 69 22.90 9.68 -45.54
N SER A 70 23.11 8.45 -45.93
CA SER A 70 23.60 7.34 -45.15
C SER A 70 24.96 7.63 -44.50
N SER A 71 25.08 7.43 -43.20
CA SER A 71 26.33 7.00 -42.60
C SER A 71 26.00 6.05 -41.45
N GLU A 72 26.38 4.81 -41.61
CA GLU A 72 26.45 3.83 -40.57
C GLU A 72 27.30 4.39 -39.42
N SER A 73 26.71 4.52 -38.23
CA SER A 73 27.43 4.63 -37.00
C SER A 73 26.87 3.58 -36.06
N GLU A 74 27.78 2.76 -35.59
CA GLU A 74 27.59 1.69 -34.62
C GLU A 74 26.70 2.16 -33.50
N ALA A 75 25.56 1.47 -33.33
CA ALA A 75 24.69 1.63 -32.18
C ALA A 75 25.42 1.06 -30.96
N ASP A 76 25.95 1.94 -30.14
CA ASP A 76 26.30 1.66 -28.76
C ASP A 76 25.00 1.27 -28.01
N SER A 77 24.77 -0.03 -27.93
CA SER A 77 23.70 -0.61 -27.13
C SER A 77 24.10 -0.51 -25.65
N SER A 78 23.92 0.66 -25.08
CA SER A 78 23.81 0.75 -23.62
C SER A 78 22.47 0.13 -23.22
N GLN A 79 22.41 -1.18 -23.15
CA GLN A 79 21.41 -1.88 -22.38
C GLN A 79 21.53 -1.35 -20.95
N THR A 80 20.62 -0.48 -20.58
CA THR A 80 20.33 -0.25 -19.16
C THR A 80 19.94 -1.61 -18.60
N ALA A 81 20.85 -2.22 -17.83
CA ALA A 81 20.60 -3.48 -17.17
C ALA A 81 19.30 -3.32 -16.37
N LYS A 82 18.27 -4.13 -16.69
CA LYS A 82 17.10 -4.25 -15.86
C LYS A 82 17.58 -4.49 -14.43
N PRO A 83 17.03 -3.79 -13.43
CA PRO A 83 17.33 -4.11 -12.04
C PRO A 83 17.09 -5.60 -11.83
N VAL A 84 18.09 -6.32 -11.38
CA VAL A 84 17.93 -7.73 -11.02
C VAL A 84 17.06 -7.77 -9.77
N THR A 85 15.79 -7.97 -9.97
CA THR A 85 14.82 -8.24 -8.90
C THR A 85 14.93 -9.71 -8.58
N ASP A 86 15.74 -10.05 -7.59
CA ASP A 86 15.89 -11.44 -7.12
C ASP A 86 14.83 -11.74 -6.06
N TYR A 87 13.56 -11.60 -6.44
CA TYR A 87 12.41 -11.87 -5.58
C TYR A 87 12.20 -13.35 -5.28
N THR A 88 12.91 -14.23 -5.98
CA THR A 88 12.78 -15.69 -5.80
C THR A 88 13.80 -16.22 -4.80
N THR A 89 14.97 -15.60 -4.68
CA THR A 89 15.96 -15.97 -3.66
C THR A 89 15.67 -15.31 -2.31
N TYR A 90 15.17 -14.08 -2.33
CA TYR A 90 14.76 -13.32 -1.14
C TYR A 90 13.26 -13.07 -1.19
N VAL A 91 12.51 -14.02 -0.64
CA VAL A 91 11.04 -13.93 -0.57
C VAL A 91 10.58 -13.11 0.61
N SER A 92 9.35 -12.60 0.55
CA SER A 92 8.79 -11.80 1.67
C SER A 92 8.83 -12.56 2.99
N ASN A 93 9.21 -11.86 4.06
CA ASN A 93 9.09 -12.37 5.43
C ASN A 93 8.16 -11.48 6.29
N THR A 94 7.24 -10.79 5.65
CA THR A 94 6.16 -10.06 6.32
C THR A 94 4.96 -9.95 5.40
N VAL A 95 3.76 -10.02 5.96
CA VAL A 95 2.51 -9.79 5.22
C VAL A 95 2.10 -8.31 5.19
N ILE A 96 2.85 -7.43 5.88
CA ILE A 96 2.61 -6.00 5.80
C ILE A 96 2.99 -5.51 4.42
N SER A 97 2.04 -4.88 3.73
CA SER A 97 2.31 -4.21 2.47
C SER A 97 3.06 -2.90 2.71
N THR A 98 4.21 -2.77 2.08
CA THR A 98 5.11 -1.62 2.21
C THR A 98 5.29 -0.87 0.89
N GLY A 99 4.43 -1.07 -0.09
CA GLY A 99 4.46 -0.39 -1.37
C GLY A 99 4.17 1.12 -1.27
N ASN A 100 4.49 1.84 -2.32
CA ASN A 100 4.44 3.31 -2.36
C ASN A 100 3.10 3.82 -2.90
N ASN A 101 2.21 4.30 -2.04
CA ASN A 101 0.96 4.94 -2.46
C ASN A 101 0.91 6.46 -2.21
N PHE A 102 1.98 7.03 -1.68
CA PHE A 102 2.12 8.46 -1.38
C PHE A 102 3.52 8.97 -1.72
N CYS A 103 3.68 10.28 -1.60
CA CYS A 103 4.95 10.96 -1.80
C CYS A 103 5.11 12.06 -0.74
N ILE A 104 6.15 11.99 0.06
CA ILE A 104 6.54 13.04 0.99
C ILE A 104 7.20 14.15 0.18
N GLU A 105 6.70 15.38 0.28
CA GLU A 105 7.17 16.50 -0.54
C GLU A 105 8.63 16.86 -0.25
N GLU A 106 8.97 17.06 1.03
CA GLU A 106 10.34 17.38 1.46
C GLU A 106 10.54 17.06 2.94
N VAL A 107 11.70 16.50 3.28
CA VAL A 107 12.15 16.30 4.66
C VAL A 107 13.64 16.52 4.76
N GLU A 108 14.10 16.92 5.96
CA GLU A 108 15.51 17.10 6.27
C GLU A 108 15.86 16.28 7.52
N ASN A 109 16.72 15.26 7.32
CA ASN A 109 17.24 14.40 8.39
C ASN A 109 16.17 13.80 9.32
N ILE A 110 15.08 13.29 8.75
CA ILE A 110 14.04 12.63 9.51
C ILE A 110 14.38 11.14 9.62
N THR A 111 14.45 10.65 10.84
CA THR A 111 14.60 9.21 11.13
C THR A 111 13.22 8.56 11.22
N TYR A 112 13.00 7.54 10.43
CA TYR A 112 11.76 6.76 10.39
C TYR A 112 12.00 5.38 11.00
N ARG A 113 11.00 4.87 11.71
CA ARG A 113 11.03 3.54 12.33
C ARG A 113 9.70 2.82 12.12
N ALA A 114 9.77 1.54 11.75
CA ALA A 114 8.63 0.67 11.62
C ALA A 114 8.88 -0.66 12.35
N TYR A 115 7.86 -1.17 13.03
CA TYR A 115 7.81 -2.51 13.60
C TYR A 115 7.08 -3.42 12.63
N LEU A 116 7.74 -4.46 12.16
CA LEU A 116 7.21 -5.37 11.15
C LEU A 116 7.08 -6.77 11.74
N PRO A 117 5.90 -7.38 11.70
CA PRO A 117 5.75 -8.79 12.04
C PRO A 117 6.50 -9.62 11.01
N VAL A 118 7.09 -10.71 11.41
CA VAL A 118 7.70 -11.66 10.49
C VAL A 118 6.86 -12.92 10.37
N GLU A 119 6.86 -13.54 9.19
CA GLU A 119 6.16 -14.80 8.94
C GLU A 119 6.94 -16.00 9.46
N GLU A 120 8.26 -15.94 9.37
CA GLU A 120 9.15 -16.99 9.87
C GLU A 120 10.20 -16.38 10.80
N TYR A 121 10.31 -16.95 12.00
CA TYR A 121 11.22 -16.53 13.05
C TYR A 121 12.54 -17.28 12.96
N GLY A 122 13.60 -16.68 13.49
CA GLY A 122 14.94 -17.27 13.53
C GLY A 122 15.98 -16.37 12.87
N GLU A 123 17.13 -16.96 12.61
CA GLU A 123 18.24 -16.27 11.95
C GLU A 123 18.11 -16.41 10.44
N PHE A 124 17.93 -15.29 9.75
CA PHE A 124 17.86 -15.23 8.30
C PHE A 124 18.81 -14.16 7.74
N GLU A 125 19.28 -14.42 6.52
CA GLU A 125 19.89 -13.41 5.67
C GLU A 125 18.77 -12.62 4.99
N TYR A 126 18.73 -11.30 5.23
CA TYR A 126 17.77 -10.37 4.64
C TYR A 126 18.40 -9.54 3.54
N LYS A 127 17.59 -9.14 2.57
CA LYS A 127 17.87 -8.14 1.55
C LYS A 127 16.64 -7.28 1.33
N PHE A 128 16.82 -5.98 1.27
CA PHE A 128 15.73 -5.01 1.15
C PHE A 128 15.70 -4.43 -0.25
N PHE A 129 14.50 -4.33 -0.85
CA PHE A 129 14.30 -3.88 -2.21
C PHE A 129 13.51 -2.58 -2.21
N PHE A 130 13.92 -1.63 -3.03
CA PHE A 130 13.38 -0.28 -3.07
C PHE A 130 13.11 0.17 -4.50
N THR A 131 12.04 0.91 -4.68
CA THR A 131 11.76 1.61 -5.94
C THR A 131 11.45 3.08 -5.65
N ASN A 132 12.04 3.97 -6.43
CA ASN A 132 11.77 5.40 -6.35
C ASN A 132 10.65 5.80 -7.32
N THR A 133 9.54 5.06 -7.26
CA THR A 133 8.30 5.30 -8.01
C THR A 133 7.10 5.19 -7.08
N VAL A 134 6.00 5.87 -7.41
CA VAL A 134 4.73 5.77 -6.70
C VAL A 134 3.85 4.75 -7.41
N ASP A 135 3.44 3.70 -6.71
CA ASP A 135 2.72 2.56 -7.28
C ASP A 135 1.25 2.87 -7.52
N SER A 136 0.59 3.38 -6.51
CA SER A 136 -0.80 3.80 -6.56
C SER A 136 -0.97 5.00 -5.66
N THR A 137 -1.89 5.89 -5.94
CA THR A 137 -1.99 7.11 -5.17
C THR A 137 -3.40 7.50 -4.79
N TYR A 138 -3.51 7.88 -3.51
CA TYR A 138 -4.46 8.86 -3.04
C TYR A 138 -3.67 10.04 -2.46
N SER A 139 -3.66 11.16 -3.11
CA SER A 139 -3.11 12.39 -2.55
C SER A 139 -4.23 13.39 -2.42
N LYS A 140 -4.58 13.80 -1.21
CA LYS A 140 -5.48 14.90 -0.77
C LYS A 140 -6.08 15.75 -1.91
N GLY A 141 -6.84 15.10 -2.83
CA GLY A 141 -7.47 15.74 -3.99
C GLY A 141 -6.58 15.94 -5.21
N LYS A 142 -5.39 15.40 -5.23
CA LYS A 142 -4.52 15.39 -6.41
C LYS A 142 -4.31 13.96 -6.88
N ILE A 143 -4.97 13.61 -7.96
CA ILE A 143 -4.64 12.40 -8.73
C ILE A 143 -3.31 12.69 -9.39
N ALA A 144 -2.23 12.21 -8.91
CA ALA A 144 -1.09 12.71 -9.61
C ALA A 144 0.12 11.80 -9.69
N TYR A 145 0.17 10.69 -8.96
CA TYR A 145 1.47 10.07 -8.79
C TYR A 145 1.62 8.64 -9.32
N VAL A 146 0.55 7.97 -9.76
CA VAL A 146 0.60 6.59 -10.26
C VAL A 146 1.67 6.42 -11.34
N GLY A 147 2.59 5.49 -11.12
CA GLY A 147 3.68 5.22 -12.04
C GLY A 147 4.65 6.39 -12.22
N LYS A 148 4.60 7.41 -11.36
CA LYS A 148 5.52 8.54 -11.43
C LYS A 148 6.76 8.32 -10.61
N SER A 149 7.85 8.84 -11.17
CA SER A 149 9.12 8.97 -10.53
C SER A 149 9.02 9.73 -9.22
N GLY A 150 9.68 9.24 -8.19
CA GLY A 150 10.01 10.06 -7.02
C GLY A 150 11.05 11.12 -7.36
N GLY A 151 11.40 11.91 -6.35
CA GLY A 151 12.43 12.93 -6.45
C GLY A 151 13.83 12.42 -6.17
N SER A 152 14.73 13.34 -5.84
CA SER A 152 16.09 13.01 -5.38
C SER A 152 16.15 13.13 -3.87
N TYR A 153 16.66 12.11 -3.22
CA TYR A 153 16.83 12.07 -1.77
C TYR A 153 18.02 11.23 -1.35
N THR A 154 18.40 11.34 -0.11
CA THR A 154 19.47 10.56 0.50
C THR A 154 18.89 9.68 1.60
N VAL A 155 19.31 8.44 1.67
CA VAL A 155 19.08 7.54 2.81
C VAL A 155 20.39 7.31 3.54
N SER A 156 20.33 7.22 4.87
CA SER A 156 21.50 6.98 5.71
C SER A 156 21.14 6.28 7.01
N ASN A 157 22.13 5.73 7.67
CA ASN A 157 21.99 5.09 8.98
C ASN A 157 20.89 4.02 9.03
N ALA A 158 20.70 3.30 7.93
CA ALA A 158 19.74 2.21 7.90
C ALA A 158 20.17 1.08 8.84
N THR A 159 19.24 0.57 9.63
CA THR A 159 19.45 -0.56 10.53
C THR A 159 18.25 -1.48 10.53
N VAL A 160 18.50 -2.76 10.80
CA VAL A 160 17.50 -3.72 11.26
C VAL A 160 17.81 -4.10 12.71
N ALA A 161 16.78 -4.44 13.46
CA ALA A 161 16.92 -4.77 14.87
C ALA A 161 15.81 -5.73 15.33
N ASP A 162 16.04 -6.38 16.44
CA ASP A 162 15.02 -7.10 17.20
C ASP A 162 14.24 -6.08 18.05
N GLY A 163 12.94 -5.95 17.79
CA GLY A 163 12.03 -5.01 18.43
C GLY A 163 11.29 -5.57 19.64
N GLY A 164 11.65 -6.78 20.12
CA GLY A 164 10.92 -7.44 21.19
C GLY A 164 9.51 -7.85 20.77
N THR A 165 8.67 -8.12 21.77
CA THR A 165 7.27 -8.57 21.59
C THR A 165 6.27 -7.41 21.48
N GLY A 166 6.72 -6.18 21.67
CA GLY A 166 5.89 -4.97 21.62
C GLY A 166 6.70 -3.69 21.53
N VAL A 167 6.02 -2.60 21.23
CA VAL A 167 6.65 -1.29 21.01
C VAL A 167 7.26 -0.64 22.25
N GLU A 168 6.94 -1.17 23.42
CA GLU A 168 7.49 -0.71 24.70
C GLU A 168 8.76 -1.47 25.10
N ASP A 169 9.09 -2.56 24.35
CA ASP A 169 10.30 -3.34 24.63
C ASP A 169 11.55 -2.62 24.14
N GLU A 170 12.69 -2.96 24.73
CA GLU A 170 13.98 -2.46 24.29
C GLU A 170 14.32 -3.01 22.91
N ILE A 171 14.70 -2.14 21.98
CA ILE A 171 15.20 -2.54 20.67
C ILE A 171 16.64 -3.02 20.80
N THR A 172 16.88 -4.29 20.50
CA THR A 172 18.18 -4.95 20.64
C THR A 172 18.76 -5.40 19.31
N ASN A 173 20.01 -5.86 19.29
CA ASN A 173 20.67 -6.45 18.13
C ASN A 173 20.65 -5.55 16.87
N ARG A 174 20.81 -4.23 17.04
CA ARG A 174 20.85 -3.29 15.92
C ARG A 174 22.02 -3.63 14.98
N THR A 175 21.68 -4.00 13.77
CA THR A 175 22.62 -4.37 12.73
C THR A 175 22.55 -3.34 11.60
N PRO A 176 23.66 -2.70 11.21
CA PRO A 176 23.69 -1.76 10.10
C PRO A 176 23.30 -2.43 8.78
N VAL A 177 22.53 -1.71 7.96
CA VAL A 177 22.22 -2.07 6.58
C VAL A 177 22.98 -1.11 5.66
N THR A 178 23.71 -1.65 4.70
CA THR A 178 24.55 -0.88 3.78
C THR A 178 24.04 -0.97 2.34
N PHE A 179 24.59 -0.12 1.48
CA PHE A 179 24.26 0.00 0.06
C PHE A 179 25.57 0.04 -0.74
N GLY A 180 26.01 -1.11 -1.24
CA GLY A 180 27.32 -1.26 -1.88
C GLY A 180 28.50 -1.03 -0.92
N GLY A 181 28.35 -1.45 0.34
CA GLY A 181 29.32 -1.27 1.42
C GLY A 181 29.22 0.09 2.15
N GLU A 182 28.39 1.02 1.67
CA GLU A 182 28.26 2.36 2.24
C GLU A 182 27.02 2.47 3.15
N THR A 183 27.13 3.24 4.23
CA THR A 183 25.99 3.53 5.15
C THR A 183 25.07 4.64 4.66
N LYS A 184 25.41 5.22 3.52
CA LYS A 184 24.69 6.31 2.87
C LYS A 184 24.49 6.00 1.40
N LYS A 185 23.28 6.35 0.86
CA LYS A 185 23.01 6.27 -0.57
C LYS A 185 22.23 7.50 -1.02
N ASP A 186 22.70 8.12 -2.10
CA ASP A 186 21.96 9.12 -2.84
C ASP A 186 21.06 8.42 -3.88
N VAL A 187 19.77 8.64 -3.79
CA VAL A 187 18.74 8.01 -4.64
C VAL A 187 18.28 8.99 -5.71
N LYS A 188 18.28 8.53 -6.96
CA LYS A 188 17.87 9.32 -8.12
C LYS A 188 16.39 9.03 -8.48
N PRO A 189 15.73 9.94 -9.20
CA PRO A 189 14.42 9.65 -9.80
C PRO A 189 14.41 8.33 -10.59
N ASP A 190 13.32 7.57 -10.49
CA ASP A 190 13.10 6.27 -11.14
C ASP A 190 14.09 5.15 -10.76
N GLU A 191 14.97 5.38 -9.79
CA GLU A 191 15.94 4.39 -9.39
C GLU A 191 15.27 3.24 -8.61
N SER A 192 15.52 2.00 -9.06
CA SER A 192 15.30 0.80 -8.24
C SER A 192 16.65 0.36 -7.69
N TYR A 193 16.71 0.04 -6.41
CA TYR A 193 17.95 -0.36 -5.75
C TYR A 193 17.69 -1.37 -4.63
N THR A 194 18.73 -2.02 -4.19
CA THR A 194 18.69 -2.98 -3.09
C THR A 194 19.73 -2.60 -2.03
N SER A 195 19.51 -3.06 -0.80
CA SER A 195 20.55 -3.09 0.20
C SER A 195 21.59 -4.19 -0.11
N ASP A 196 22.73 -4.14 0.57
CA ASP A 196 23.54 -5.33 0.79
C ASP A 196 22.77 -6.30 1.69
N THR A 197 23.23 -7.55 1.76
CA THR A 197 22.65 -8.55 2.64
C THR A 197 23.02 -8.29 4.10
N VAL A 198 22.11 -8.61 5.01
CA VAL A 198 22.33 -8.53 6.44
C VAL A 198 21.71 -9.74 7.13
N THR A 199 22.44 -10.35 8.06
CA THR A 199 21.93 -11.47 8.86
C THR A 199 21.48 -10.97 10.22
N ILE A 200 20.25 -11.34 10.60
CA ILE A 200 19.70 -11.04 11.92
C ILE A 200 18.81 -12.19 12.40
N ASN A 201 18.85 -12.46 13.70
CA ASN A 201 17.94 -13.38 14.36
C ASN A 201 16.77 -12.61 14.98
N ILE A 202 15.55 -12.98 14.59
CA ILE A 202 14.31 -12.48 15.17
C ILE A 202 13.67 -13.63 15.95
N PRO A 203 13.65 -13.59 17.29
CA PRO A 203 13.03 -14.62 18.12
C PRO A 203 11.52 -14.75 17.87
N GLU A 204 10.96 -15.89 18.21
CA GLU A 204 9.51 -16.14 18.08
C GLU A 204 8.69 -15.07 18.82
N GLY A 205 7.70 -14.51 18.13
CA GLY A 205 6.82 -13.45 18.62
C GLY A 205 7.41 -12.05 18.62
N HIS A 206 8.68 -11.87 18.20
CA HIS A 206 9.30 -10.56 18.12
C HIS A 206 9.08 -9.89 16.76
N TYR A 207 9.20 -8.56 16.73
CA TYR A 207 9.12 -7.74 15.54
C TYR A 207 10.49 -7.49 14.94
N LEU A 208 10.58 -7.49 13.61
CA LEU A 208 11.70 -6.88 12.90
C LEU A 208 11.50 -5.36 12.92
N VAL A 209 12.45 -4.62 13.48
CA VAL A 209 12.45 -3.16 13.40
C VAL A 209 13.31 -2.72 12.24
N TRP A 210 12.70 -1.96 11.32
CA TRP A 210 13.40 -1.19 10.30
C TRP A 210 13.54 0.26 10.76
N GLU A 211 14.75 0.82 10.67
CA GLU A 211 15.00 2.22 10.97
C GLU A 211 16.01 2.81 9.99
N TRP A 212 15.76 4.01 9.49
CA TRP A 212 16.68 4.76 8.65
C TRP A 212 16.42 6.27 8.70
N THR A 213 17.43 7.08 8.30
CA THR A 213 17.31 8.53 8.17
C THR A 213 17.19 8.93 6.71
N VAL A 214 16.22 9.78 6.40
CA VAL A 214 15.91 10.24 5.03
C VAL A 214 15.96 11.76 4.96
N SER A 215 16.54 12.28 3.85
CA SER A 215 16.62 13.72 3.58
C SER A 215 16.49 13.98 2.09
N GLY A 216 15.61 14.88 1.69
CA GLY A 216 15.40 15.26 0.28
C GLY A 216 13.96 15.54 -0.07
N LYS A 217 13.63 15.39 -1.35
CA LYS A 217 12.33 15.78 -1.91
C LYS A 217 11.70 14.66 -2.73
N GLY A 218 10.36 14.64 -2.73
CA GLY A 218 9.61 13.71 -3.56
C GLY A 218 9.86 12.25 -3.19
N ILE A 219 9.86 11.92 -1.90
CA ILE A 219 10.19 10.58 -1.40
C ILE A 219 8.95 9.70 -1.44
N PRO A 220 8.92 8.64 -2.28
CA PRO A 220 7.82 7.69 -2.26
C PRO A 220 7.70 7.02 -0.89
N CYS A 221 6.47 6.84 -0.44
CA CYS A 221 6.19 6.29 0.88
C CYS A 221 4.89 5.49 0.89
N THR A 222 4.75 4.66 1.88
CA THR A 222 3.50 3.96 2.18
C THR A 222 2.71 4.71 3.24
N LYS A 223 1.38 4.57 3.18
CA LYS A 223 0.49 4.96 4.27
C LYS A 223 -0.01 3.70 4.95
N MET A 224 0.43 3.50 6.21
CA MET A 224 0.23 2.24 6.91
C MET A 224 -1.17 2.06 7.50
N SER A 225 -1.99 3.11 7.50
CA SER A 225 -3.38 3.06 7.98
C SER A 225 -3.57 2.36 9.34
N THR A 226 -2.62 2.56 10.24
CA THR A 226 -2.61 1.99 11.61
C THR A 226 -2.39 0.48 11.71
N LEU A 227 -1.93 -0.19 10.66
CA LEU A 227 -1.69 -1.63 10.69
C LEU A 227 -0.57 -2.04 11.64
N THR A 228 0.50 -1.24 11.70
CA THR A 228 1.64 -1.48 12.57
C THR A 228 2.17 -0.18 13.18
N SER A 229 3.07 -0.28 14.12
CA SER A 229 3.71 0.90 14.71
C SER A 229 4.71 1.50 13.75
N THR A 230 4.43 2.75 13.35
CA THR A 230 5.32 3.56 12.52
C THR A 230 5.52 4.92 13.17
N THR A 231 6.77 5.32 13.28
CA THR A 231 7.15 6.55 13.98
C THR A 231 8.24 7.30 13.22
N SER A 232 8.34 8.59 13.49
CA SER A 232 9.42 9.43 12.98
C SER A 232 9.99 10.35 14.04
N SER A 233 11.23 10.75 13.85
CA SER A 233 11.97 11.63 14.75
C SER A 233 12.85 12.60 13.96
N SER A 234 12.87 13.87 14.36
CA SER A 234 13.78 14.89 13.81
C SER A 234 15.09 15.00 14.57
N ASP A 235 15.21 14.40 15.74
CA ASP A 235 16.40 14.46 16.60
C ASP A 235 17.03 13.06 16.87
N GLY A 236 16.40 12.00 16.34
CA GLY A 236 16.81 10.62 16.56
C GLY A 236 16.55 10.07 17.96
N THR A 237 15.89 10.85 18.83
CA THR A 237 15.69 10.47 20.25
C THR A 237 14.21 10.39 20.63
N GLN A 238 13.40 11.35 20.18
CA GLN A 238 11.96 11.37 20.44
C GLN A 238 11.20 10.96 19.19
N PHE A 239 10.59 9.79 19.23
CA PHE A 239 9.80 9.25 18.13
C PHE A 239 8.32 9.50 18.34
N ASN A 240 7.67 10.05 17.32
CA ASN A 240 6.25 10.31 17.30
C ASN A 240 5.58 9.50 16.19
N TYR A 241 4.34 9.11 16.39
CA TYR A 241 3.56 8.42 15.38
C TYR A 241 3.59 9.17 14.04
N CYS A 242 3.84 8.44 12.96
CA CYS A 242 3.67 8.92 11.60
C CYS A 242 2.96 7.85 10.76
N ASP A 243 2.01 8.28 9.93
CA ASP A 243 1.22 7.39 9.09
C ASP A 243 1.84 7.24 7.67
N GLU A 244 2.57 8.25 7.23
CA GLU A 244 3.29 8.26 5.94
C GLU A 244 4.78 7.97 6.20
N ILE A 245 5.25 6.79 5.75
CA ILE A 245 6.60 6.31 6.04
C ILE A 245 7.24 5.72 4.77
N PRO A 246 8.46 6.16 4.39
CA PRO A 246 9.22 5.49 3.35
C PRO A 246 9.79 4.16 3.89
N LEU A 247 9.54 3.07 3.16
CA LEU A 247 9.94 1.71 3.53
C LEU A 247 10.48 0.95 2.31
N PRO A 248 11.23 -0.15 2.51
CA PRO A 248 11.50 -1.10 1.44
C PRO A 248 10.18 -1.67 0.91
N GLN A 249 10.04 -1.82 -0.40
CA GLN A 249 8.86 -2.44 -1.00
C GLN A 249 8.81 -3.96 -0.80
N LEU A 250 9.98 -4.58 -0.57
CA LEU A 250 10.06 -5.97 -0.14
C LEU A 250 11.08 -6.09 1.01
N ILE A 251 10.64 -6.67 2.11
CA ILE A 251 11.47 -7.15 3.21
C ILE A 251 11.79 -8.62 2.92
N GLY A 252 12.79 -8.83 2.08
CA GLY A 252 13.15 -10.14 1.58
C GLY A 252 14.05 -10.89 2.56
N ALA A 253 13.69 -12.12 2.87
CA ALA A 253 14.51 -13.06 3.62
C ALA A 253 14.82 -14.30 2.78
N LYS A 254 16.01 -14.86 2.96
CA LYS A 254 16.41 -16.10 2.32
C LYS A 254 15.78 -17.28 3.05
N ARG A 255 14.51 -17.53 2.73
CA ARG A 255 13.68 -18.61 3.29
C ARG A 255 13.67 -19.80 2.35
N ASN A 256 13.48 -20.98 2.89
CA ASN A 256 13.28 -22.20 2.10
C ASN A 256 11.79 -22.47 1.99
N VAL A 257 11.15 -21.94 0.96
CA VAL A 257 9.72 -22.10 0.70
C VAL A 257 9.46 -23.01 -0.49
N LYS A 258 8.31 -23.68 -0.50
CA LYS A 258 7.85 -24.50 -1.63
C LYS A 258 7.07 -23.70 -2.64
N HIS A 259 6.33 -22.67 -2.16
CA HIS A 259 5.44 -21.86 -2.97
C HIS A 259 5.60 -20.39 -2.65
N THR A 260 5.39 -19.56 -3.66
CA THR A 260 5.34 -18.11 -3.51
C THR A 260 3.95 -17.60 -3.89
N LEU A 261 3.35 -16.82 -3.00
CA LEU A 261 2.03 -16.23 -3.17
C LEU A 261 2.15 -14.71 -3.07
N ALA A 262 1.60 -14.00 -4.03
CA ALA A 262 1.46 -12.54 -3.94
C ALA A 262 0.00 -12.12 -3.99
N ALA A 263 -0.31 -10.94 -3.45
CA ALA A 263 -1.60 -10.29 -3.62
C ALA A 263 -1.41 -8.86 -4.10
N ILE A 264 -2.19 -8.46 -5.11
CA ILE A 264 -2.29 -7.09 -5.58
C ILE A 264 -3.74 -6.61 -5.43
N GLY A 265 -3.93 -5.44 -4.83
CA GLY A 265 -5.25 -4.94 -4.51
C GLY A 265 -5.22 -3.59 -3.83
N ASP A 266 -6.34 -3.25 -3.22
CA ASP A 266 -6.56 -1.96 -2.55
C ASP A 266 -6.33 -2.02 -1.02
N SER A 267 -6.95 -1.08 -0.29
CA SER A 267 -6.90 -1.01 1.17
C SER A 267 -7.44 -2.25 1.89
N ILE A 268 -8.35 -2.99 1.26
CA ILE A 268 -8.90 -4.23 1.80
C ILE A 268 -7.83 -5.33 1.77
N THR A 269 -7.05 -5.38 0.70
CA THR A 269 -5.89 -6.28 0.56
C THR A 269 -4.74 -5.85 1.47
N GLN A 270 -4.51 -4.54 1.59
CA GLN A 270 -3.51 -4.00 2.52
C GLN A 270 -3.82 -4.38 3.98
N GLY A 271 -5.10 -4.55 4.33
CA GLY A 271 -5.55 -4.87 5.69
C GLY A 271 -6.03 -3.67 6.50
N CYS A 272 -6.31 -2.53 5.84
CA CYS A 272 -6.77 -1.31 6.49
C CYS A 272 -8.01 -1.55 7.36
N GLN A 273 -8.08 -0.85 8.50
CA GLN A 273 -9.17 -0.86 9.47
C GLN A 273 -9.32 -2.14 10.31
N THR A 274 -8.36 -3.03 10.28
CA THR A 274 -8.21 -4.07 11.33
C THR A 274 -7.60 -3.46 12.60
N GLU A 275 -7.60 -4.22 13.69
CA GLU A 275 -7.09 -3.73 14.98
C GLU A 275 -5.56 -3.53 14.92
N PHE A 276 -5.11 -2.42 15.51
CA PHE A 276 -3.69 -2.02 15.53
C PHE A 276 -2.79 -3.15 16.06
N MET A 277 -1.79 -3.52 15.26
CA MET A 277 -0.79 -4.56 15.55
C MET A 277 -1.36 -5.98 15.84
N LYS A 278 -2.60 -6.26 15.43
CA LYS A 278 -3.18 -7.61 15.58
C LYS A 278 -2.94 -8.52 14.38
N TYR A 279 -2.56 -7.94 13.22
CA TYR A 279 -2.32 -8.69 11.98
C TYR A 279 -3.43 -9.69 11.64
N GLU A 280 -4.67 -9.25 11.76
CA GLU A 280 -5.85 -10.09 11.62
C GLU A 280 -6.63 -9.83 10.31
N PHE A 281 -5.99 -9.15 9.35
CA PHE A 281 -6.55 -8.99 8.02
C PHE A 281 -6.45 -10.29 7.22
N TRP A 282 -7.29 -10.44 6.20
CA TRP A 282 -7.45 -11.70 5.49
C TRP A 282 -6.13 -12.26 4.91
N ALA A 283 -5.25 -11.41 4.37
CA ALA A 283 -3.98 -11.85 3.79
C ALA A 283 -3.03 -12.43 4.86
N SER A 284 -2.93 -11.80 6.04
CA SER A 284 -2.11 -12.34 7.14
C SER A 284 -2.64 -13.65 7.68
N LYS A 285 -3.97 -13.78 7.75
CA LYS A 285 -4.60 -15.04 8.19
C LYS A 285 -4.44 -16.17 7.18
N ILE A 286 -4.50 -15.89 5.87
CA ILE A 286 -4.17 -16.86 4.83
C ILE A 286 -2.71 -17.31 4.99
N SER A 287 -1.77 -16.37 5.10
CA SER A 287 -0.36 -16.69 5.30
C SER A 287 -0.13 -17.61 6.51
N THR A 288 -0.72 -17.25 7.65
CA THR A 288 -0.64 -18.05 8.87
C THR A 288 -1.19 -19.49 8.68
N GLN A 289 -2.30 -19.63 7.96
CA GLN A 289 -2.93 -20.95 7.75
C GLN A 289 -2.18 -21.80 6.71
N LEU A 290 -1.53 -21.19 5.72
CA LEU A 290 -0.71 -21.90 4.74
C LEU A 290 0.67 -22.29 5.32
N GLY A 291 1.13 -21.60 6.36
CA GLY A 291 2.37 -21.91 7.08
C GLY A 291 3.64 -21.49 6.36
N SER A 292 4.80 -21.89 6.92
CA SER A 292 6.13 -21.40 6.51
C SER A 292 6.60 -21.93 5.16
N ASP A 293 5.96 -22.95 4.60
CA ASP A 293 6.26 -23.45 3.25
C ASP A 293 5.83 -22.48 2.14
N VAL A 294 5.03 -21.46 2.49
CA VAL A 294 4.53 -20.43 1.57
C VAL A 294 5.06 -19.05 2.00
N ALA A 295 5.69 -18.33 1.08
CA ALA A 295 6.00 -16.92 1.30
C ALA A 295 4.90 -16.05 0.70
N PHE A 296 4.30 -15.18 1.51
CA PHE A 296 3.23 -14.31 1.05
C PHE A 296 3.70 -12.84 0.92
N PHE A 297 3.70 -12.33 -0.30
CA PHE A 297 4.01 -10.94 -0.62
C PHE A 297 2.73 -10.12 -0.83
N ASN A 298 2.37 -9.31 0.16
CA ASN A 298 1.20 -8.45 0.07
C ASN A 298 1.57 -7.10 -0.58
N CYS A 299 1.05 -6.87 -1.79
CA CYS A 299 1.16 -5.62 -2.54
C CYS A 299 -0.14 -4.81 -2.55
N GLY A 300 -1.06 -5.03 -1.62
CA GLY A 300 -2.27 -4.22 -1.47
C GLY A 300 -1.93 -2.80 -1.01
N LEU A 301 -2.57 -1.79 -1.60
CA LEU A 301 -2.31 -0.39 -1.29
C LEU A 301 -3.60 0.38 -1.07
N GLY A 302 -3.65 1.16 0.00
CA GLY A 302 -4.79 2.04 0.28
C GLY A 302 -5.14 2.92 -0.91
N TRP A 303 -6.42 2.97 -1.26
CA TRP A 303 -7.01 3.72 -2.37
C TRP A 303 -6.63 3.24 -3.78
N ALA A 304 -5.89 2.15 -3.93
CA ALA A 304 -5.51 1.61 -5.22
C ALA A 304 -6.73 1.16 -6.04
N ARG A 305 -6.60 1.30 -7.35
CA ARG A 305 -7.60 0.91 -8.35
C ARG A 305 -6.99 -0.11 -9.31
N ALA A 306 -7.83 -0.92 -9.95
CA ALA A 306 -7.40 -1.76 -11.05
C ALA A 306 -6.76 -0.92 -12.18
N SER A 307 -7.34 0.25 -12.46
CA SER A 307 -6.79 1.20 -13.43
C SER A 307 -5.37 1.70 -13.07
N ASP A 308 -5.02 1.78 -11.79
CA ASP A 308 -3.68 2.17 -11.35
C ASP A 308 -2.66 1.04 -11.64
N ALA A 309 -3.04 -0.22 -11.42
CA ALA A 309 -2.20 -1.37 -11.73
C ALA A 309 -1.93 -1.50 -13.23
N VAL A 310 -2.94 -1.27 -14.07
CA VAL A 310 -2.77 -1.23 -15.53
C VAL A 310 -1.86 -0.08 -15.98
N ALA A 311 -1.93 1.06 -15.31
CA ALA A 311 -1.10 2.23 -15.63
C ALA A 311 0.34 2.14 -15.11
N ASN A 312 0.65 1.18 -14.24
CA ASN A 312 1.96 1.03 -13.59
C ASN A 312 2.50 -0.39 -13.71
N GLU A 313 3.16 -0.65 -14.84
CA GLU A 313 3.81 -1.94 -15.09
C GLU A 313 4.83 -2.32 -14.00
N SER A 314 5.54 -1.36 -13.40
CA SER A 314 6.52 -1.62 -12.35
C SER A 314 5.88 -2.24 -11.10
N TRP A 315 4.67 -1.80 -10.72
CA TRP A 315 3.93 -2.38 -9.61
C TRP A 315 3.41 -3.79 -9.96
N LEU A 316 2.81 -3.94 -11.14
CA LEU A 316 2.27 -5.21 -11.60
C LEU A 316 3.39 -6.26 -11.83
N SER A 317 4.55 -5.85 -12.35
CA SER A 317 5.68 -6.75 -12.59
C SER A 317 6.27 -7.34 -11.30
N ARG A 318 6.18 -6.66 -10.17
CA ARG A 318 6.69 -7.22 -8.91
C ARG A 318 5.92 -8.45 -8.44
N VAL A 319 4.60 -8.46 -8.62
CA VAL A 319 3.80 -9.64 -8.26
C VAL A 319 3.90 -10.75 -9.30
N SER A 320 4.26 -10.43 -10.55
CA SER A 320 4.41 -11.43 -11.62
C SER A 320 5.65 -12.31 -11.50
N GLU A 321 6.50 -12.06 -10.52
CA GLU A 321 7.64 -12.93 -10.18
C GLU A 321 7.24 -14.09 -9.23
N TYR A 322 5.97 -14.12 -8.77
CA TYR A 322 5.45 -15.11 -7.82
C TYR A 322 4.64 -16.20 -8.54
N ASP A 323 4.66 -17.42 -8.02
CA ASP A 323 3.97 -18.57 -8.63
C ASP A 323 2.47 -18.36 -8.71
N THR A 324 1.88 -17.83 -7.62
CA THR A 324 0.44 -17.57 -7.53
C THR A 324 0.20 -16.10 -7.19
N VAL A 325 -0.77 -15.46 -7.87
CA VAL A 325 -1.14 -14.06 -7.63
C VAL A 325 -2.64 -13.91 -7.39
N ILE A 326 -2.99 -13.35 -6.22
CA ILE A 326 -4.35 -12.91 -5.92
C ILE A 326 -4.55 -11.51 -6.48
N VAL A 327 -5.60 -11.32 -7.29
CA VAL A 327 -6.02 -10.02 -7.83
C VAL A 327 -7.34 -9.61 -7.19
N ALA A 328 -7.34 -8.51 -6.39
CA ALA A 328 -8.47 -8.09 -5.58
C ALA A 328 -8.72 -6.58 -5.69
N PHE A 329 -9.39 -6.15 -6.74
CA PHE A 329 -9.72 -4.76 -7.03
C PHE A 329 -11.22 -4.55 -7.29
N GLY A 330 -11.60 -3.29 -7.46
CA GLY A 330 -12.92 -2.84 -7.91
C GLY A 330 -13.52 -1.78 -7.00
N THR A 331 -13.33 -1.88 -5.69
CA THR A 331 -13.93 -0.97 -4.70
C THR A 331 -13.62 0.50 -5.00
N ASN A 332 -12.36 0.83 -5.21
CA ASN A 332 -11.96 2.23 -5.45
C ASN A 332 -12.24 2.70 -6.87
N ASP A 333 -12.25 1.82 -7.86
CA ASP A 333 -12.68 2.15 -9.20
C ASP A 333 -14.17 2.57 -9.23
N ILE A 334 -15.02 1.89 -8.43
CA ILE A 334 -16.45 2.21 -8.27
C ILE A 334 -16.65 3.59 -7.64
N VAL A 335 -15.85 3.96 -6.63
CA VAL A 335 -15.97 5.26 -5.93
C VAL A 335 -15.14 6.37 -6.54
N SER A 336 -14.41 6.10 -7.61
CA SER A 336 -13.42 7.00 -8.20
C SER A 336 -13.99 8.38 -8.56
N GLY A 337 -15.25 8.48 -8.96
CA GLY A 337 -15.89 9.75 -9.28
C GLY A 337 -15.89 10.77 -8.14
N LYS A 338 -15.93 10.31 -6.87
CA LYS A 338 -15.88 11.18 -5.70
C LYS A 338 -14.48 11.76 -5.48
N TYR A 339 -13.45 10.99 -5.73
CA TYR A 339 -12.07 11.33 -5.36
C TYR A 339 -11.22 11.76 -6.56
N TRP A 340 -11.50 11.20 -7.74
CA TRP A 340 -10.70 11.39 -8.96
C TRP A 340 -11.47 12.03 -10.11
N GLY A 341 -12.71 12.51 -9.87
CA GLY A 341 -13.49 13.28 -10.83
C GLY A 341 -14.19 12.48 -11.91
N LYS A 342 -13.77 11.24 -12.19
CA LYS A 342 -14.41 10.33 -13.15
C LYS A 342 -14.78 9.03 -12.45
N LYS A 343 -16.04 8.62 -12.62
CA LYS A 343 -16.54 7.34 -12.14
C LYS A 343 -16.31 6.27 -13.21
N SER A 344 -15.76 5.11 -12.81
CA SER A 344 -15.63 3.97 -13.71
C SER A 344 -16.96 3.22 -13.82
N THR A 345 -17.26 2.69 -15.02
CA THR A 345 -18.37 1.75 -15.24
C THR A 345 -17.91 0.32 -14.94
N ALA A 346 -18.86 -0.61 -14.80
CA ALA A 346 -18.54 -2.02 -14.64
C ALA A 346 -17.69 -2.56 -15.81
N GLU A 347 -17.98 -2.14 -17.03
CA GLU A 347 -17.26 -2.52 -18.25
C GLU A 347 -15.82 -1.97 -18.27
N GLU A 348 -15.60 -0.73 -17.81
CA GLU A 348 -14.27 -0.17 -17.70
C GLU A 348 -13.43 -0.94 -16.69
N ILE A 349 -14.00 -1.30 -15.52
CA ILE A 349 -13.31 -2.07 -14.48
C ILE A 349 -13.04 -3.50 -14.96
N GLU A 350 -14.02 -4.14 -15.61
CA GLU A 350 -13.84 -5.43 -16.27
C GLU A 350 -12.64 -5.41 -17.22
N GLY A 351 -12.51 -4.38 -18.06
CA GLY A 351 -11.39 -4.23 -18.98
C GLY A 351 -10.03 -4.07 -18.27
N TYR A 352 -9.97 -3.40 -17.13
CA TYR A 352 -8.76 -3.31 -16.33
C TYR A 352 -8.40 -4.67 -15.70
N LEU A 353 -9.36 -5.39 -15.14
CA LEU A 353 -9.15 -6.71 -14.58
C LEU A 353 -8.74 -7.73 -15.65
N ASP A 354 -9.38 -7.69 -16.83
CA ASP A 354 -9.00 -8.51 -17.99
C ASP A 354 -7.54 -8.29 -18.37
N THR A 355 -7.09 -7.03 -18.42
CA THR A 355 -5.70 -6.66 -18.73
C THR A 355 -4.72 -7.19 -17.67
N ILE A 356 -5.06 -7.06 -16.37
CA ILE A 356 -4.20 -7.52 -15.28
C ILE A 356 -4.08 -9.05 -15.31
N VAL A 357 -5.19 -9.76 -15.46
CA VAL A 357 -5.19 -11.23 -15.49
C VAL A 357 -4.45 -11.74 -16.71
N SER A 358 -4.67 -11.16 -17.89
CA SER A 358 -3.91 -11.49 -19.12
C SER A 358 -2.40 -11.35 -18.91
N TYR A 359 -1.97 -10.20 -18.38
CA TYR A 359 -0.55 -9.94 -18.11
C TYR A 359 0.06 -11.00 -17.18
N LEU A 360 -0.60 -11.31 -16.06
CA LEU A 360 -0.09 -12.26 -15.08
C LEU A 360 -0.04 -13.69 -15.64
N THR A 361 -1.08 -14.10 -16.37
CA THR A 361 -1.13 -15.42 -17.01
C THR A 361 -0.06 -15.55 -18.10
N GLU A 362 0.18 -14.50 -18.89
CA GLU A 362 1.27 -14.46 -19.87
C GLU A 362 2.67 -14.56 -19.24
N LYS A 363 2.81 -14.13 -17.97
CA LYS A 363 4.04 -14.31 -17.18
C LYS A 363 4.18 -15.68 -16.56
N GLY A 364 3.15 -16.54 -16.66
CA GLY A 364 3.13 -17.90 -16.12
C GLY A 364 2.63 -18.01 -14.69
N CYS A 365 2.00 -16.95 -14.16
CA CYS A 365 1.42 -17.02 -12.82
C CYS A 365 0.09 -17.78 -12.81
N ASP A 366 -0.13 -18.56 -11.78
CA ASP A 366 -1.47 -19.01 -11.40
C ASP A 366 -2.24 -17.82 -10.80
N VAL A 367 -3.35 -17.42 -11.42
CA VAL A 367 -4.11 -16.26 -10.97
C VAL A 367 -5.36 -16.72 -10.20
N ILE A 368 -5.58 -16.08 -9.02
CA ILE A 368 -6.82 -16.20 -8.25
C ILE A 368 -7.51 -14.83 -8.24
N LEU A 369 -8.62 -14.72 -8.97
CA LEU A 369 -9.35 -13.47 -9.15
C LEU A 369 -10.49 -13.37 -8.14
N PHE A 370 -10.45 -12.34 -7.29
CA PHE A 370 -11.48 -12.02 -6.31
C PHE A 370 -12.52 -11.06 -6.90
N ASN A 371 -13.78 -11.22 -6.54
CA ASN A 371 -14.79 -10.22 -6.83
C ASN A 371 -14.82 -9.13 -5.73
N ALA A 372 -15.47 -7.99 -6.04
CA ALA A 372 -15.54 -6.84 -5.16
C ALA A 372 -16.49 -7.13 -3.96
N PRO A 373 -16.01 -7.01 -2.70
CA PRO A 373 -16.82 -7.26 -1.52
C PRO A 373 -17.93 -6.21 -1.35
N PRO A 374 -18.96 -6.49 -0.57
CA PRO A 374 -20.01 -5.52 -0.26
C PRO A 374 -19.44 -4.32 0.50
N GLN A 375 -20.03 -3.16 0.24
CA GLN A 375 -19.64 -1.88 0.82
C GLN A 375 -20.91 -1.11 1.21
N ASP A 376 -20.77 -0.10 2.05
CA ASP A 376 -21.88 0.85 2.34
C ASP A 376 -22.18 1.75 1.12
N PHE A 377 -22.30 1.15 -0.05
CA PHE A 377 -22.55 1.87 -1.29
C PHE A 377 -24.01 2.30 -1.39
N LYS A 378 -24.21 3.50 -1.93
CA LYS A 378 -25.52 3.92 -2.39
C LYS A 378 -25.89 3.15 -3.67
N GLU A 379 -27.19 3.07 -3.94
CA GLU A 379 -27.80 2.31 -5.03
C GLU A 379 -27.01 2.33 -6.36
N THR A 380 -26.55 3.50 -6.79
CA THR A 380 -25.79 3.61 -8.06
C THR A 380 -24.43 2.90 -8.02
N ASN A 381 -23.68 3.00 -6.92
CA ASN A 381 -22.39 2.33 -6.79
C ASN A 381 -22.57 0.83 -6.55
N GLU A 382 -23.59 0.47 -5.78
CA GLU A 382 -23.95 -0.93 -5.58
C GLU A 382 -24.37 -1.60 -6.88
N GLY A 383 -25.12 -0.90 -7.74
CA GLY A 383 -25.44 -1.39 -9.09
C GLY A 383 -24.20 -1.64 -9.96
N ILE A 384 -23.16 -0.78 -9.87
CA ILE A 384 -21.90 -1.01 -10.58
C ILE A 384 -21.19 -2.24 -9.99
N ARG A 385 -21.11 -2.35 -8.65
CA ARG A 385 -20.47 -3.48 -7.99
C ARG A 385 -21.10 -4.81 -8.39
N THR A 386 -22.43 -4.88 -8.36
CA THR A 386 -23.19 -6.07 -8.75
C THR A 386 -22.93 -6.43 -10.20
N ALA A 387 -23.06 -5.45 -11.12
CA ALA A 387 -22.80 -5.67 -12.54
C ALA A 387 -21.34 -6.09 -12.83
N LEU A 388 -20.37 -5.56 -12.08
CA LEU A 388 -18.98 -5.99 -12.18
C LEU A 388 -18.81 -7.44 -11.70
N ASN A 389 -19.37 -7.78 -10.54
CA ASN A 389 -19.22 -9.11 -9.96
C ASN A 389 -19.84 -10.21 -10.82
N GLU A 390 -20.89 -9.91 -11.60
CA GLU A 390 -21.47 -10.83 -12.59
C GLU A 390 -20.50 -11.16 -13.75
N LYS A 391 -19.54 -10.26 -14.05
CA LYS A 391 -18.59 -10.39 -15.15
C LYS A 391 -17.28 -11.09 -14.77
N ILE A 392 -16.87 -10.97 -13.50
CA ILE A 392 -15.58 -11.48 -13.02
C ILE A 392 -15.37 -13.00 -13.24
N PRO A 393 -16.37 -13.89 -13.05
CA PRO A 393 -16.20 -15.30 -13.34
C PRO A 393 -15.83 -15.59 -14.81
N ALA A 394 -16.37 -14.80 -15.75
CA ALA A 394 -16.05 -14.98 -17.17
C ALA A 394 -14.61 -14.57 -17.50
N ILE A 395 -14.04 -13.58 -16.80
CA ILE A 395 -12.62 -13.25 -16.93
C ILE A 395 -11.77 -14.43 -16.42
N ALA A 396 -12.11 -14.99 -15.27
CA ALA A 396 -11.39 -16.12 -14.72
C ALA A 396 -11.43 -17.33 -15.68
N GLU A 397 -12.61 -17.66 -16.22
CA GLU A 397 -12.76 -18.76 -17.20
C GLU A 397 -11.93 -18.51 -18.47
N LYS A 398 -11.93 -17.28 -18.99
CA LYS A 398 -11.19 -16.90 -20.22
C LYS A 398 -9.69 -17.18 -20.13
N TYR A 399 -9.10 -17.02 -18.96
CA TYR A 399 -7.65 -17.17 -18.73
C TYR A 399 -7.28 -18.43 -17.92
N GLU A 400 -8.22 -19.34 -17.71
CA GLU A 400 -8.05 -20.54 -16.85
C GLU A 400 -7.63 -20.17 -15.41
N ALA A 401 -7.88 -18.92 -15.00
CA ALA A 401 -7.66 -18.44 -13.65
C ALA A 401 -8.70 -19.01 -12.67
N LYS A 402 -8.36 -19.01 -11.40
CA LYS A 402 -9.30 -19.41 -10.34
C LYS A 402 -10.18 -18.23 -9.96
N PHE A 403 -11.43 -18.49 -9.63
CA PHE A 403 -12.37 -17.50 -9.10
C PHE A 403 -12.63 -17.72 -7.61
N PHE A 404 -12.60 -16.64 -6.83
CA PHE A 404 -12.96 -16.62 -5.42
C PHE A 404 -14.08 -15.64 -5.16
N ASP A 405 -15.22 -16.16 -4.70
CA ASP A 405 -16.40 -15.33 -4.39
C ASP A 405 -16.24 -14.65 -3.02
N PHE A 406 -15.39 -13.62 -2.99
CA PHE A 406 -15.15 -12.82 -1.80
C PHE A 406 -16.41 -12.09 -1.34
N SER A 407 -17.25 -11.67 -2.29
CA SER A 407 -18.48 -10.94 -2.03
C SER A 407 -19.50 -11.75 -1.22
N ALA A 408 -19.55 -13.06 -1.42
CA ALA A 408 -20.51 -13.93 -0.72
C ALA A 408 -20.16 -14.17 0.76
N LEU A 409 -18.93 -13.85 1.17
CA LEU A 409 -18.42 -14.14 2.52
C LEU A 409 -18.69 -13.03 3.53
N LEU A 410 -18.99 -11.82 3.07
CA LEU A 410 -19.08 -10.63 3.90
C LEU A 410 -20.43 -9.97 3.78
N SER A 411 -20.86 -9.32 4.86
CA SER A 411 -22.11 -8.53 4.90
C SER A 411 -21.87 -7.20 5.59
N THR A 412 -22.48 -6.13 5.10
CA THR A 412 -22.40 -4.79 5.69
C THR A 412 -23.49 -4.52 6.72
N GLU A 413 -24.60 -5.28 6.69
CA GLU A 413 -25.81 -4.96 7.46
C GLU A 413 -26.23 -6.06 8.43
N ALA A 414 -26.18 -7.33 7.98
CA ALA A 414 -26.81 -8.44 8.70
C ALA A 414 -25.94 -9.06 9.79
N GLU A 415 -24.63 -8.88 9.72
CA GLU A 415 -23.65 -9.54 10.60
C GLU A 415 -22.56 -8.54 11.02
N PRO A 416 -22.90 -7.59 11.92
CA PRO A 416 -21.93 -6.56 12.35
C PRO A 416 -20.69 -7.15 13.04
N GLU A 417 -20.74 -8.33 13.59
CA GLU A 417 -19.62 -9.06 14.17
C GLU A 417 -18.60 -9.55 13.13
N LYS A 418 -19.06 -9.86 11.92
CA LYS A 418 -18.19 -10.18 10.77
C LYS A 418 -17.82 -8.95 9.96
N ALA A 419 -18.31 -7.83 10.42
CA ALA A 419 -18.48 -6.72 9.56
C ALA A 419 -17.18 -5.99 9.36
N VAL A 420 -17.37 -5.55 8.45
CA VAL A 420 -17.00 -4.64 7.57
C VAL A 420 -17.24 -3.22 8.10
N TYR A 421 -16.25 -2.63 8.62
CA TYR A 421 -16.31 -1.23 8.99
C TYR A 421 -16.10 -0.37 7.74
N GLY A 422 -17.19 0.28 7.25
CA GLY A 422 -17.16 1.10 6.04
C GLY A 422 -16.71 0.34 4.80
N GLY A 423 -16.97 -0.98 4.75
CA GLY A 423 -16.59 -1.83 3.64
C GLY A 423 -15.25 -2.58 3.79
N HIS A 424 -14.55 -2.42 4.91
CA HIS A 424 -13.31 -3.14 5.18
C HIS A 424 -13.56 -4.28 6.18
N PRO A 425 -13.12 -5.53 5.91
CA PRO A 425 -13.22 -6.62 6.86
C PRO A 425 -12.48 -6.29 8.16
N ASN A 426 -13.10 -6.61 9.30
CA ASN A 426 -12.40 -6.65 10.59
C ASN A 426 -11.68 -8.00 10.76
N GLY A 427 -11.14 -8.28 11.96
CA GLY A 427 -10.42 -9.52 12.22
C GLY A 427 -11.28 -10.78 12.04
N GLU A 428 -12.58 -10.75 12.37
CA GLU A 428 -13.50 -11.87 12.16
C GLU A 428 -13.79 -12.07 10.67
N GLY A 429 -14.05 -10.96 9.94
CA GLY A 429 -14.18 -11.00 8.48
C GLY A 429 -12.91 -11.54 7.82
N GLY A 430 -11.74 -11.14 8.29
CA GLY A 430 -10.45 -11.69 7.84
C GLY A 430 -10.35 -13.20 8.05
N THR A 431 -10.83 -13.72 9.18
CA THR A 431 -10.85 -15.16 9.47
C THR A 431 -11.79 -15.90 8.52
N VAL A 432 -13.02 -15.41 8.32
CA VAL A 432 -13.98 -16.01 7.39
C VAL A 432 -13.42 -16.12 5.98
N VAL A 433 -12.75 -15.07 5.51
CA VAL A 433 -12.13 -15.05 4.18
C VAL A 433 -10.97 -16.06 4.09
N ALA A 434 -10.10 -16.09 5.10
CA ALA A 434 -8.96 -16.99 5.11
C ALA A 434 -9.41 -18.47 5.17
N ASP A 435 -10.37 -18.82 6.02
CA ASP A 435 -10.91 -20.17 6.13
C ASP A 435 -11.53 -20.64 4.80
N ALA A 436 -12.28 -19.78 4.13
CA ALA A 436 -12.87 -20.07 2.83
C ALA A 436 -11.81 -20.23 1.74
N PHE A 437 -10.79 -19.35 1.72
CA PHE A 437 -9.68 -19.41 0.79
C PHE A 437 -8.88 -20.71 0.94
N VAL A 438 -8.45 -21.04 2.14
CA VAL A 438 -7.66 -22.23 2.39
C VAL A 438 -8.48 -23.50 2.14
N LYS A 439 -9.75 -23.52 2.47
CA LYS A 439 -10.66 -24.61 2.13
C LYS A 439 -10.75 -24.86 0.62
N GLN A 440 -10.76 -23.78 -0.19
CA GLN A 440 -10.92 -23.87 -1.64
C GLN A 440 -9.61 -24.13 -2.36
N PHE A 441 -8.50 -23.52 -1.90
CA PHE A 441 -7.24 -23.50 -2.63
C PHE A 441 -6.05 -24.05 -1.85
N GLY A 442 -6.20 -24.42 -0.57
CA GLY A 442 -5.08 -24.88 0.27
C GLY A 442 -4.26 -26.00 -0.37
N SER A 443 -4.92 -26.92 -1.08
CA SER A 443 -4.23 -28.01 -1.78
C SER A 443 -3.32 -27.57 -2.94
N MET A 444 -3.39 -26.33 -3.39
CA MET A 444 -2.44 -25.78 -4.36
C MET A 444 -1.06 -25.51 -3.74
N PHE A 445 -0.99 -25.46 -2.41
CA PHE A 445 0.19 -25.07 -1.63
C PHE A 445 0.74 -26.22 -0.75
N GLU A 446 0.37 -27.47 -1.02
CA GLU A 446 0.84 -28.68 -0.31
C GLU A 446 2.14 -29.30 -0.88
#